data_025221faf59db71b6b2880d5a03598e2
#
_entry.id   025221faf59db71b6b2880d5a03598e2
#
_cell.length_a   1.000
_cell.length_b   1.000
_cell.length_c   1.000
_cell.angle_alpha   90.00
_cell.angle_beta   90.00
_cell.angle_gamma   90.00
#
_symmetry.space_group_name_H-M   'P 1'
#
loop_
_entity.id
_entity.type
_entity.pdbx_description
1 polymer ?
#
loop_
_entity_poly.entity_id
_entity_poly.type
_entity_poly.pdbx_seq_one_letter_code
_entity_poly.pdbx_strand_id
1 'polypeptide(L)'
;MAYAAGASIIHLHVRNDDGTPTQDKARFKAVMDAIKAKYPEVIIQPSTGGAVGMTDDERLQPTELKPEMATLDCGTCNFGGDDVFPNTDNTIKYFGKRMIELGIKPECEVFDKSMIDMALRLAKKGFIKSPMHFDFVMGVNGGISGDLRDFVFMRGSIPADCTYTVAGVGRYEFTLAAAAIIDGGHVRVGLEDNVYISKGVLAKSNGELVEKVVRLAKELGREIATPAEARVILGLK
;
A
#
# COMPACT_ATOMS: atom_id res chain seq x y z
N MET A 1 12.24 10.87 8.33
CA MET A 1 11.74 10.30 9.60
C MET A 1 11.40 8.82 9.44
N ALA A 2 10.38 8.42 8.67
CA ALA A 2 10.00 7.00 8.55
C ALA A 2 11.16 6.07 8.13
N TYR A 3 11.94 6.41 7.10
CA TYR A 3 13.12 5.63 6.70
C TYR A 3 14.15 5.48 7.83
N ALA A 4 14.45 6.58 8.55
CA ALA A 4 15.38 6.52 9.68
C ALA A 4 14.85 5.68 10.85
N ALA A 5 13.54 5.50 10.95
CA ALA A 5 12.87 4.64 11.91
C ALA A 5 12.84 3.15 11.49
N GLY A 6 13.21 2.83 10.24
CA GLY A 6 13.29 1.47 9.72
C GLY A 6 12.36 1.12 8.56
N ALA A 7 11.61 2.09 8.01
CA ALA A 7 10.78 1.82 6.83
C ALA A 7 11.64 1.59 5.59
N SER A 8 11.42 0.51 4.87
CA SER A 8 12.12 0.18 3.62
C SER A 8 11.41 0.73 2.39
N ILE A 9 10.10 0.95 2.48
CA ILE A 9 9.23 1.43 1.42
C ILE A 9 8.50 2.67 1.92
N ILE A 10 8.40 3.69 1.08
CA ILE A 10 7.57 4.87 1.32
C ILE A 10 6.42 4.85 0.33
N HIS A 11 5.22 4.55 0.84
CA HIS A 11 3.97 4.76 0.12
C HIS A 11 3.67 6.25 0.05
N LEU A 12 3.36 6.76 -1.13
CA LEU A 12 3.35 8.19 -1.39
C LEU A 12 2.05 8.66 -2.04
N HIS A 13 1.34 9.54 -1.34
CA HIS A 13 0.37 10.46 -1.88
C HIS A 13 0.96 11.87 -1.95
N VAL A 14 0.61 12.63 -2.98
CA VAL A 14 1.07 14.02 -3.16
C VAL A 14 -0.15 14.95 -3.18
N ARG A 15 0.05 16.16 -2.69
CA ARG A 15 -0.97 17.21 -2.66
C ARG A 15 -0.50 18.45 -3.38
N ASN A 16 -1.45 19.22 -3.90
CA ASN A 16 -1.23 20.58 -4.36
C ASN A 16 -0.93 21.52 -3.18
N ASP A 17 -0.48 22.74 -3.48
CA ASP A 17 -0.12 23.71 -2.44
C ASP A 17 -1.33 24.17 -1.60
N ASP A 18 -2.53 24.01 -2.13
CA ASP A 18 -3.80 24.25 -1.43
C ASP A 18 -4.28 23.05 -0.58
N GLY A 19 -3.50 21.95 -0.57
CA GLY A 19 -3.81 20.75 0.17
C GLY A 19 -4.72 19.75 -0.55
N THR A 20 -5.20 20.04 -1.75
CA THR A 20 -6.00 19.09 -2.54
C THR A 20 -5.16 17.92 -3.06
N PRO A 21 -5.71 16.70 -3.18
CA PRO A 21 -5.02 15.56 -3.77
C PRO A 21 -4.62 15.83 -5.22
N THR A 22 -3.47 15.31 -5.65
CA THR A 22 -3.03 15.41 -7.03
C THR A 22 -2.30 14.15 -7.48
N GLN A 23 -2.43 13.83 -8.77
CA GLN A 23 -1.64 12.80 -9.45
C GLN A 23 -0.71 13.42 -10.50
N ASP A 24 -0.50 14.74 -10.44
CA ASP A 24 0.39 15.44 -11.37
C ASP A 24 1.81 14.86 -11.33
N LYS A 25 2.27 14.40 -12.47
CA LYS A 25 3.58 13.75 -12.64
C LYS A 25 4.75 14.65 -12.20
N ALA A 26 4.68 15.96 -12.45
CA ALA A 26 5.79 16.86 -12.11
C ALA A 26 5.87 17.04 -10.59
N ARG A 27 4.74 17.12 -9.89
CA ARG A 27 4.69 17.17 -8.43
C ARG A 27 5.18 15.88 -7.79
N PHE A 28 4.74 14.72 -8.29
CA PHE A 28 5.27 13.43 -7.83
C PHE A 28 6.78 13.35 -8.03
N LYS A 29 7.27 13.75 -9.22
CA LYS A 29 8.71 13.79 -9.51
C LYS A 29 9.48 14.63 -8.51
N ALA A 30 9.02 15.85 -8.23
CA ALA A 30 9.70 16.74 -7.29
C ALA A 30 9.80 16.14 -5.88
N VAL A 31 8.72 15.51 -5.38
CA VAL A 31 8.71 14.87 -4.07
C VAL A 31 9.60 13.63 -4.05
N MET A 32 9.50 12.77 -5.09
CA MET A 32 10.33 11.56 -5.21
C MET A 32 11.82 11.90 -5.29
N ASP A 33 12.18 12.91 -6.08
CA ASP A 33 13.57 13.39 -6.20
C ASP A 33 14.11 13.91 -4.85
N ALA A 34 13.30 14.68 -4.12
CA ALA A 34 13.68 15.18 -2.81
C ALA A 34 13.89 14.06 -1.77
N ILE A 35 13.05 13.00 -1.81
CA ILE A 35 13.23 11.83 -0.96
C ILE A 35 14.50 11.08 -1.35
N LYS A 36 14.70 10.81 -2.65
CA LYS A 36 15.85 10.06 -3.17
C LYS A 36 17.17 10.80 -2.97
N ALA A 37 17.19 12.11 -3.04
CA ALA A 37 18.39 12.92 -2.76
C ALA A 37 18.89 12.72 -1.32
N LYS A 38 17.98 12.49 -0.38
CA LYS A 38 18.31 12.25 1.03
C LYS A 38 18.48 10.78 1.38
N TYR A 39 17.71 9.91 0.74
CA TYR A 39 17.63 8.47 1.02
C TYR A 39 17.61 7.69 -0.30
N PRO A 40 18.77 7.56 -0.99
CA PRO A 40 18.83 6.97 -2.33
C PRO A 40 18.35 5.51 -2.37
N GLU A 41 18.56 4.77 -1.29
CA GLU A 41 18.22 3.34 -1.19
C GLU A 41 16.73 3.06 -1.01
N VAL A 42 15.95 4.02 -0.44
CA VAL A 42 14.55 3.78 -0.10
C VAL A 42 13.72 3.44 -1.33
N ILE A 43 12.81 2.49 -1.22
CA ILE A 43 11.83 2.20 -2.27
C ILE A 43 10.71 3.23 -2.16
N ILE A 44 10.36 3.88 -3.27
CA ILE A 44 9.22 4.79 -3.33
C ILE A 44 8.11 4.11 -4.13
N GLN A 45 6.94 4.04 -3.52
CA GLN A 45 5.73 3.47 -4.08
C GLN A 45 4.68 4.56 -4.23
N PRO A 46 4.53 5.16 -5.42
CA PRO A 46 3.44 6.10 -5.64
C PRO A 46 2.08 5.40 -5.62
N SER A 47 1.10 6.02 -5.00
CA SER A 47 -0.29 5.61 -5.12
C SER A 47 -0.83 5.92 -6.51
N THR A 48 -1.62 5.00 -7.06
CA THR A 48 -2.47 5.22 -8.23
C THR A 48 -3.95 5.38 -7.85
N GLY A 49 -4.25 5.46 -6.55
CA GLY A 49 -5.62 5.67 -6.06
C GLY A 49 -6.18 7.03 -6.49
N GLY A 50 -5.35 8.08 -6.37
CA GLY A 50 -5.78 9.44 -6.67
C GLY A 50 -6.86 9.93 -5.71
N ALA A 51 -7.91 10.53 -6.26
CA ALA A 51 -9.11 10.94 -5.54
C ALA A 51 -10.35 10.55 -6.33
N VAL A 52 -11.48 10.46 -5.64
CA VAL A 52 -12.79 10.22 -6.29
C VAL A 52 -13.03 11.28 -7.37
N GLY A 53 -13.41 10.84 -8.56
CA GLY A 53 -13.67 11.68 -9.73
C GLY A 53 -12.47 11.89 -10.67
N MET A 54 -11.26 11.47 -10.31
CA MET A 54 -10.13 11.45 -11.24
C MET A 54 -10.30 10.34 -12.28
N THR A 55 -9.90 10.65 -13.50
CA THR A 55 -9.87 9.68 -14.63
C THR A 55 -8.75 8.65 -14.45
N ASP A 56 -8.86 7.52 -15.13
CA ASP A 56 -7.83 6.47 -15.14
C ASP A 56 -6.47 7.00 -15.61
N ASP A 57 -6.46 7.88 -16.64
CA ASP A 57 -5.22 8.48 -17.17
C ASP A 57 -4.57 9.46 -16.16
N GLU A 58 -5.36 10.25 -15.45
CA GLU A 58 -4.85 11.11 -14.38
C GLU A 58 -4.22 10.26 -13.27
N ARG A 59 -4.91 9.22 -12.82
CA ARG A 59 -4.44 8.32 -11.76
C ARG A 59 -3.13 7.62 -12.11
N LEU A 60 -2.88 7.31 -13.39
CA LEU A 60 -1.67 6.63 -13.85
C LEU A 60 -0.45 7.55 -14.04
N GLN A 61 -0.58 8.87 -14.00
CA GLN A 61 0.53 9.79 -14.27
C GLN A 61 1.80 9.49 -13.45
N PRO A 62 1.75 9.15 -12.14
CA PRO A 62 2.95 8.84 -11.37
C PRO A 62 3.72 7.63 -11.90
N THR A 63 3.06 6.68 -12.57
CA THR A 63 3.70 5.48 -13.14
C THR A 63 4.64 5.80 -14.30
N GLU A 64 4.43 6.94 -14.98
CA GLU A 64 5.31 7.42 -16.04
C GLU A 64 6.72 7.80 -15.53
N LEU A 65 6.90 7.92 -14.24
CA LEU A 65 8.21 8.09 -13.56
C LEU A 65 8.95 6.76 -13.40
N LYS A 66 8.32 5.64 -13.78
CA LYS A 66 8.85 4.29 -13.71
C LYS A 66 9.39 3.91 -12.32
N PRO A 67 8.60 4.04 -11.25
CA PRO A 67 8.99 3.57 -9.94
C PRO A 67 9.17 2.03 -9.96
N GLU A 68 9.88 1.48 -8.99
CA GLU A 68 10.07 0.03 -8.85
C GLU A 68 8.73 -0.69 -8.59
N MET A 69 7.83 -0.05 -7.83
CA MET A 69 6.48 -0.53 -7.54
C MET A 69 5.49 0.62 -7.45
N ALA A 70 4.21 0.33 -7.61
CA ALA A 70 3.09 1.26 -7.44
C ALA A 70 1.84 0.50 -7.00
N THR A 71 0.85 1.19 -6.43
CA THR A 71 -0.39 0.52 -6.01
C THR A 71 -1.30 0.20 -7.18
N LEU A 72 -2.14 -0.81 -7.01
CA LEU A 72 -3.18 -1.24 -7.93
C LEU A 72 -4.43 -1.61 -7.13
N ASP A 73 -5.39 -0.71 -7.05
CA ASP A 73 -6.67 -0.97 -6.38
C ASP A 73 -7.46 -2.04 -7.13
N CYS A 74 -7.78 -3.15 -6.46
CA CYS A 74 -8.34 -4.33 -7.10
C CYS A 74 -9.86 -4.47 -6.97
N GLY A 75 -10.57 -3.39 -6.76
CA GLY A 75 -12.04 -3.40 -6.73
C GLY A 75 -12.67 -2.06 -6.39
N THR A 76 -13.91 -1.91 -6.77
CA THR A 76 -14.74 -0.74 -6.45
C THR A 76 -15.23 -0.84 -5.02
N CYS A 77 -15.13 0.24 -4.25
CA CYS A 77 -15.69 0.32 -2.91
C CYS A 77 -16.38 1.66 -2.66
N ASN A 78 -17.25 1.69 -1.64
CA ASN A 78 -17.87 2.91 -1.13
C ASN A 78 -16.88 3.59 -0.17
N PHE A 79 -16.07 4.51 -0.69
CA PHE A 79 -15.06 5.18 0.10
C PHE A 79 -15.67 6.24 1.00
N GLY A 80 -15.41 6.16 2.30
CA GLY A 80 -15.93 7.13 3.26
C GLY A 80 -17.45 7.04 3.54
N GLY A 81 -18.17 6.16 2.85
CA GLY A 81 -19.59 5.92 3.03
C GLY A 81 -20.48 6.43 1.89
N ASP A 82 -20.31 7.66 1.45
CA ASP A 82 -21.17 8.30 0.45
C ASP A 82 -20.57 8.35 -0.96
N ASP A 83 -19.24 8.27 -1.07
CA ASP A 83 -18.54 8.31 -2.35
C ASP A 83 -18.29 6.91 -2.91
N VAL A 84 -18.33 6.77 -4.22
CA VAL A 84 -17.94 5.55 -4.93
C VAL A 84 -16.54 5.73 -5.51
N PHE A 85 -15.62 4.88 -5.09
CA PHE A 85 -14.28 4.80 -5.65
C PHE A 85 -14.24 3.67 -6.69
N PRO A 86 -14.39 3.99 -8.00
CA PRO A 86 -14.53 2.99 -9.03
C PRO A 86 -13.19 2.40 -9.44
N ASN A 87 -13.04 1.08 -9.27
CA ASN A 87 -11.97 0.27 -9.81
C ASN A 87 -12.58 -0.92 -10.53
N THR A 88 -13.04 -0.68 -11.76
CA THR A 88 -13.71 -1.69 -12.58
C THR A 88 -12.72 -2.71 -13.13
N ASP A 89 -13.23 -3.83 -13.61
CA ASP A 89 -12.43 -4.85 -14.32
C ASP A 89 -11.57 -4.23 -15.44
N ASN A 90 -12.11 -3.25 -16.18
CA ASN A 90 -11.40 -2.59 -17.26
C ASN A 90 -10.32 -1.62 -16.74
N THR A 91 -10.60 -0.87 -15.69
CA THR A 91 -9.61 -0.01 -15.00
C THR A 91 -8.43 -0.82 -14.50
N ILE A 92 -8.68 -1.93 -13.78
CA ILE A 92 -7.62 -2.79 -13.25
C ILE A 92 -6.78 -3.41 -14.37
N LYS A 93 -7.41 -3.87 -15.46
CA LYS A 93 -6.70 -4.39 -16.65
C LYS A 93 -5.83 -3.31 -17.31
N TYR A 94 -6.34 -2.12 -17.44
CA TYR A 94 -5.60 -1.00 -18.02
C TYR A 94 -4.37 -0.65 -17.20
N PHE A 95 -4.53 -0.50 -15.88
CA PHE A 95 -3.43 -0.21 -14.96
C PHE A 95 -2.42 -1.35 -14.91
N GLY A 96 -2.88 -2.58 -14.75
CA GLY A 96 -2.01 -3.75 -14.72
C GLY A 96 -1.19 -3.93 -16.01
N LYS A 97 -1.82 -3.75 -17.17
CA LYS A 97 -1.11 -3.78 -18.47
C LYS A 97 -0.05 -2.67 -18.54
N ARG A 98 -0.40 -1.44 -18.14
CA ARG A 98 0.53 -0.32 -18.16
C ARG A 98 1.72 -0.55 -17.22
N MET A 99 1.50 -1.07 -16.02
CA MET A 99 2.58 -1.44 -15.10
C MET A 99 3.49 -2.53 -15.67
N ILE A 100 2.93 -3.54 -16.35
CA ILE A 100 3.72 -4.57 -17.05
C ILE A 100 4.62 -3.95 -18.11
N GLU A 101 4.08 -3.07 -18.97
CA GLU A 101 4.82 -2.36 -20.02
C GLU A 101 5.96 -1.52 -19.47
N LEU A 102 5.76 -0.88 -18.34
CA LEU A 102 6.74 -0.02 -17.69
C LEU A 102 7.72 -0.80 -16.78
N GLY A 103 7.49 -2.09 -16.55
CA GLY A 103 8.30 -2.93 -15.68
C GLY A 103 8.09 -2.64 -14.18
N ILE A 104 6.94 -2.11 -13.80
CA ILE A 104 6.56 -1.75 -12.43
C ILE A 104 5.91 -2.96 -11.75
N LYS A 105 6.29 -3.25 -10.50
CA LYS A 105 5.61 -4.24 -9.65
C LYS A 105 4.33 -3.64 -9.09
N PRO A 106 3.14 -4.19 -9.38
CA PRO A 106 1.92 -3.77 -8.70
C PRO A 106 1.89 -4.31 -7.27
N GLU A 107 1.50 -3.46 -6.32
CA GLU A 107 0.93 -3.86 -5.03
C GLU A 107 -0.59 -3.87 -5.18
N CYS A 108 -1.20 -5.03 -5.03
CA CYS A 108 -2.64 -5.20 -5.18
C CYS A 108 -3.33 -4.76 -3.88
N GLU A 109 -3.84 -3.53 -3.83
CA GLU A 109 -4.63 -3.05 -2.70
C GLU A 109 -6.02 -3.67 -2.74
N VAL A 110 -6.41 -4.29 -1.62
CA VAL A 110 -7.67 -5.02 -1.48
C VAL A 110 -8.35 -4.64 -0.17
N PHE A 111 -9.59 -4.22 -0.29
CA PHE A 111 -10.44 -3.78 0.83
C PHE A 111 -11.46 -4.85 1.23
N ASP A 112 -11.50 -5.96 0.50
CA ASP A 112 -12.42 -7.08 0.72
C ASP A 112 -11.89 -8.34 0.01
N LYS A 113 -12.36 -9.51 0.46
CA LYS A 113 -11.98 -10.81 -0.12
C LYS A 113 -12.33 -10.94 -1.61
N SER A 114 -13.44 -10.35 -2.04
CA SER A 114 -13.86 -10.36 -3.45
C SER A 114 -12.83 -9.68 -4.38
N MET A 115 -12.09 -8.70 -3.86
CA MET A 115 -11.02 -8.01 -4.58
C MET A 115 -9.78 -8.89 -4.74
N ILE A 116 -9.50 -9.78 -3.78
CA ILE A 116 -8.47 -10.83 -3.94
C ILE A 116 -8.84 -11.75 -5.11
N ASP A 117 -10.09 -12.23 -5.17
CA ASP A 117 -10.55 -13.08 -6.29
C ASP A 117 -10.45 -12.36 -7.63
N MET A 118 -10.78 -11.07 -7.65
CA MET A 118 -10.62 -10.22 -8.84
C MET A 118 -9.17 -10.19 -9.29
N ALA A 119 -8.24 -9.84 -8.40
CA ALA A 119 -6.82 -9.76 -8.69
C ALA A 119 -6.26 -11.12 -9.18
N LEU A 120 -6.58 -12.22 -8.51
CA LEU A 120 -6.16 -13.57 -8.90
C LEU A 120 -6.72 -13.98 -10.27
N ARG A 121 -7.97 -13.64 -10.56
CA ARG A 121 -8.59 -13.88 -11.87
C ARG A 121 -7.89 -13.09 -12.97
N LEU A 122 -7.52 -11.85 -12.72
CA LEU A 122 -6.82 -11.00 -13.69
C LEU A 122 -5.35 -11.43 -13.87
N ALA A 123 -4.69 -11.90 -12.81
CA ALA A 123 -3.35 -12.48 -12.90
C ALA A 123 -3.35 -13.74 -13.80
N LYS A 124 -4.32 -14.65 -13.64
CA LYS A 124 -4.49 -15.81 -14.54
C LYS A 124 -4.68 -15.43 -16.00
N LYS A 125 -5.20 -14.24 -16.29
CA LYS A 125 -5.38 -13.71 -17.65
C LYS A 125 -4.17 -12.89 -18.15
N GLY A 126 -3.11 -12.78 -17.35
CA GLY A 126 -1.88 -12.09 -17.72
C GLY A 126 -1.91 -10.56 -17.56
N PHE A 127 -2.90 -10.00 -16.87
CA PHE A 127 -2.97 -8.56 -16.59
C PHE A 127 -2.20 -8.12 -15.35
N ILE A 128 -1.87 -9.05 -14.46
CA ILE A 128 -1.05 -8.82 -13.26
C ILE A 128 0.01 -9.92 -13.22
N LYS A 129 1.28 -9.57 -12.99
CA LYS A 129 2.38 -10.55 -12.90
C LYS A 129 2.40 -11.26 -11.56
N SER A 130 2.68 -12.57 -11.59
CA SER A 130 2.99 -13.38 -10.41
C SER A 130 4.52 -13.49 -10.23
N PRO A 131 4.99 -13.79 -8.98
CA PRO A 131 4.22 -13.83 -7.75
C PRO A 131 3.66 -12.46 -7.38
N MET A 132 2.45 -12.44 -6.83
CA MET A 132 1.76 -11.19 -6.50
C MET A 132 2.15 -10.69 -5.11
N HIS A 133 2.01 -9.39 -4.92
CA HIS A 133 2.06 -8.74 -3.61
C HIS A 133 0.74 -8.05 -3.34
N PHE A 134 0.16 -8.31 -2.18
CA PHE A 134 -1.12 -7.73 -1.76
C PHE A 134 -0.91 -6.70 -0.64
N ASP A 135 -1.75 -5.66 -0.58
CA ASP A 135 -1.95 -4.85 0.61
C ASP A 135 -3.38 -5.01 1.10
N PHE A 136 -3.56 -5.56 2.29
CA PHE A 136 -4.86 -5.70 2.94
C PHE A 136 -5.19 -4.41 3.70
N VAL A 137 -5.95 -3.52 3.06
CA VAL A 137 -6.41 -2.27 3.68
C VAL A 137 -7.70 -2.55 4.44
N MET A 138 -7.62 -2.67 5.76
CA MET A 138 -8.70 -3.17 6.60
C MET A 138 -9.21 -2.14 7.60
N GLY A 139 -10.52 -2.12 7.80
CA GLY A 139 -11.18 -1.20 8.75
C GLY A 139 -11.64 0.12 8.14
N VAL A 140 -11.60 0.25 6.81
CA VAL A 140 -12.17 1.38 6.07
C VAL A 140 -13.68 1.21 5.95
N ASN A 141 -14.45 2.31 6.07
CA ASN A 141 -15.87 2.29 5.76
C ASN A 141 -16.09 1.89 4.29
N GLY A 142 -16.90 0.86 4.07
CA GLY A 142 -17.15 0.28 2.75
C GLY A 142 -16.24 -0.89 2.39
N GLY A 143 -15.25 -1.21 3.22
CA GLY A 143 -14.41 -2.40 3.12
C GLY A 143 -14.64 -3.42 4.24
N ILE A 144 -13.80 -4.44 4.30
CA ILE A 144 -13.83 -5.46 5.34
C ILE A 144 -13.41 -4.86 6.70
N SER A 145 -13.95 -5.41 7.79
CA SER A 145 -13.59 -5.00 9.16
C SER A 145 -12.08 -5.22 9.45
N GLY A 146 -11.54 -4.43 10.38
CA GLY A 146 -10.17 -4.63 10.91
C GLY A 146 -10.08 -5.68 12.02
N ASP A 147 -11.05 -6.58 12.15
CA ASP A 147 -11.04 -7.63 13.16
C ASP A 147 -10.05 -8.76 12.79
N LEU A 148 -9.43 -9.39 13.78
CA LEU A 148 -8.47 -10.49 13.56
C LEU A 148 -9.07 -11.67 12.79
N ARG A 149 -10.37 -11.91 12.94
CA ARG A 149 -11.09 -12.96 12.23
C ARG A 149 -11.10 -12.71 10.74
N ASP A 150 -11.32 -11.47 10.35
CA ASP A 150 -11.34 -11.02 8.97
C ASP A 150 -9.92 -11.01 8.37
N PHE A 151 -8.91 -10.64 9.17
CA PHE A 151 -7.51 -10.77 8.77
C PHE A 151 -7.16 -12.23 8.42
N VAL A 152 -7.50 -13.18 9.29
CA VAL A 152 -7.24 -14.60 9.03
C VAL A 152 -7.96 -15.08 7.76
N PHE A 153 -9.18 -14.60 7.52
CA PHE A 153 -9.94 -14.90 6.32
C PHE A 153 -9.26 -14.33 5.04
N MET A 154 -8.85 -13.07 5.08
CA MET A 154 -8.12 -12.43 3.97
C MET A 154 -6.81 -13.17 3.69
N ARG A 155 -6.02 -13.43 4.74
CA ARG A 155 -4.73 -14.14 4.64
C ARG A 155 -4.89 -15.55 4.06
N GLY A 156 -5.90 -16.28 4.48
CA GLY A 156 -6.22 -17.60 3.96
C GLY A 156 -6.73 -17.63 2.52
N SER A 157 -7.03 -16.44 1.94
CA SER A 157 -7.57 -16.29 0.59
C SER A 157 -6.52 -16.03 -0.49
N ILE A 158 -5.26 -15.74 -0.11
CA ILE A 158 -4.16 -15.56 -1.07
C ILE A 158 -3.33 -16.85 -1.23
N PRO A 159 -2.74 -17.10 -2.41
CA PRO A 159 -1.81 -18.21 -2.63
C PRO A 159 -0.58 -18.12 -1.74
N ALA A 160 0.03 -19.28 -1.44
CA ALA A 160 1.18 -19.36 -0.53
C ALA A 160 2.47 -18.72 -1.07
N ASP A 161 2.58 -18.56 -2.38
CA ASP A 161 3.71 -17.91 -3.05
C ASP A 161 3.58 -16.38 -3.15
N CYS A 162 2.44 -15.82 -2.68
CA CYS A 162 2.23 -14.38 -2.59
C CYS A 162 2.78 -13.81 -1.29
N THR A 163 3.34 -12.62 -1.38
CA THR A 163 3.66 -11.79 -0.21
C THR A 163 2.49 -10.84 0.08
N TYR A 164 2.43 -10.33 1.31
CA TYR A 164 1.39 -9.36 1.66
C TYR A 164 1.84 -8.36 2.71
N THR A 165 1.27 -7.17 2.63
CA THR A 165 1.29 -6.10 3.63
C THR A 165 -0.10 -6.01 4.27
N VAL A 166 -0.18 -5.45 5.46
CA VAL A 166 -1.45 -5.09 6.11
C VAL A 166 -1.42 -3.63 6.52
N ALA A 167 -2.41 -2.87 6.05
CA ALA A 167 -2.73 -1.52 6.48
C ALA A 167 -4.00 -1.54 7.33
N GLY A 168 -3.84 -1.45 8.65
CA GLY A 168 -4.97 -1.32 9.58
C GLY A 168 -5.38 0.13 9.76
N VAL A 169 -6.62 0.48 9.44
CA VAL A 169 -7.09 1.87 9.51
C VAL A 169 -7.59 2.22 10.91
N GLY A 170 -7.18 3.39 11.40
CA GLY A 170 -7.58 3.93 12.69
C GLY A 170 -7.15 3.03 13.85
N ARG A 171 -8.13 2.65 14.68
CA ARG A 171 -7.89 1.82 15.89
C ARG A 171 -7.29 0.43 15.59
N TYR A 172 -7.36 -0.04 14.37
CA TYR A 172 -6.92 -1.37 13.98
C TYR A 172 -5.43 -1.44 13.61
N GLU A 173 -4.76 -0.30 13.38
CA GLU A 173 -3.40 -0.24 12.85
C GLU A 173 -2.44 -1.16 13.61
N PHE A 174 -2.28 -0.97 14.91
CA PHE A 174 -1.29 -1.73 15.68
C PHE A 174 -1.72 -3.16 16.00
N THR A 175 -3.02 -3.43 16.09
CA THR A 175 -3.53 -4.80 16.29
C THR A 175 -3.27 -5.64 15.05
N LEU A 176 -3.58 -5.12 13.87
CA LEU A 176 -3.32 -5.80 12.61
C LEU A 176 -1.83 -5.85 12.28
N ALA A 177 -1.06 -4.81 12.63
CA ALA A 177 0.40 -4.86 12.53
C ALA A 177 0.99 -6.04 13.32
N ALA A 178 0.54 -6.24 14.57
CA ALA A 178 0.98 -7.38 15.37
C ALA A 178 0.59 -8.72 14.73
N ALA A 179 -0.63 -8.84 14.23
CA ALA A 179 -1.11 -10.06 13.56
C ALA A 179 -0.28 -10.37 12.30
N ALA A 180 -0.02 -9.37 11.46
CA ALA A 180 0.80 -9.51 10.27
C ALA A 180 2.24 -9.93 10.61
N ILE A 181 2.85 -9.33 11.63
CA ILE A 181 4.20 -9.68 12.10
C ILE A 181 4.24 -11.15 12.56
N ILE A 182 3.27 -11.61 13.33
CA ILE A 182 3.18 -12.99 13.83
C ILE A 182 3.03 -13.99 12.66
N ASP A 183 2.20 -13.66 11.66
CA ASP A 183 1.94 -14.54 10.50
C ASP A 183 3.02 -14.48 9.41
N GLY A 184 4.05 -13.64 9.56
CA GLY A 184 5.13 -13.53 8.58
C GLY A 184 4.89 -12.50 7.47
N GLY A 185 3.84 -11.71 7.55
CA GLY A 185 3.53 -10.63 6.62
C GLY A 185 4.33 -9.36 6.86
N HIS A 186 4.05 -8.34 6.05
CA HIS A 186 4.59 -6.99 6.16
C HIS A 186 3.55 -6.03 6.72
N VAL A 187 3.99 -4.83 7.08
CA VAL A 187 3.12 -3.84 7.74
C VAL A 187 3.26 -2.48 7.06
N ARG A 188 2.13 -1.85 6.79
CA ARG A 188 2.02 -0.44 6.43
C ARG A 188 1.44 0.33 7.62
N VAL A 189 2.10 1.44 7.99
CA VAL A 189 1.61 2.40 8.99
C VAL A 189 1.90 3.82 8.53
N GLY A 190 1.01 4.73 8.87
CA GLY A 190 1.19 6.14 8.54
C GLY A 190 0.02 7.01 8.95
N LEU A 191 0.25 8.33 8.97
CA LEU A 191 -0.75 9.33 9.34
C LEU A 191 -1.95 9.38 8.37
N GLU A 192 -1.82 8.77 7.20
CA GLU A 192 -2.93 8.55 6.28
C GLU A 192 -3.94 7.55 6.86
N ASP A 193 -3.44 6.46 7.42
CA ASP A 193 -4.26 5.34 7.91
C ASP A 193 -4.71 5.56 9.36
N ASN A 194 -3.84 6.16 10.20
CA ASN A 194 -4.13 6.42 11.62
C ASN A 194 -3.29 7.59 12.16
N VAL A 195 -3.95 8.54 12.81
CA VAL A 195 -3.30 9.71 13.40
C VAL A 195 -2.92 9.53 14.89
N TYR A 196 -3.20 8.36 15.49
CA TYR A 196 -2.98 8.13 16.92
C TYR A 196 -1.86 7.12 17.18
N ILE A 197 -0.90 7.47 18.05
CA ILE A 197 0.10 6.53 18.57
C ILE A 197 -0.47 5.59 19.64
N SER A 198 -1.50 6.05 20.34
CA SER A 198 -2.30 5.29 21.31
C SER A 198 -3.65 5.96 21.50
N LYS A 199 -4.60 5.31 22.17
CA LYS A 199 -5.95 5.85 22.38
C LYS A 199 -5.90 7.27 22.95
N GLY A 200 -6.37 8.23 22.16
CA GLY A 200 -6.45 9.66 22.54
C GLY A 200 -5.12 10.43 22.48
N VAL A 201 -4.03 9.81 22.04
CA VAL A 201 -2.72 10.47 21.91
C VAL A 201 -2.32 10.51 20.43
N LEU A 202 -2.23 11.71 19.86
CA LEU A 202 -1.81 11.91 18.49
C LEU A 202 -0.35 11.50 18.28
N ALA A 203 -0.07 10.85 17.16
CA ALA A 203 1.29 10.61 16.70
C ALA A 203 1.93 11.91 16.22
N LYS A 204 3.21 12.11 16.51
CA LYS A 204 3.97 13.30 16.10
C LYS A 204 4.41 13.26 14.64
N SER A 205 4.53 12.06 14.08
CA SER A 205 5.00 11.85 12.71
C SER A 205 4.80 10.39 12.26
N ASN A 206 4.92 10.15 10.95
CA ASN A 206 5.04 8.79 10.40
C ASN A 206 6.21 8.01 11.03
N GLY A 207 7.31 8.69 11.37
CA GLY A 207 8.46 8.05 12.02
C GLY A 207 8.10 7.42 13.37
N GLU A 208 7.28 8.09 14.18
CA GLU A 208 6.86 7.57 15.49
C GLU A 208 5.98 6.32 15.38
N LEU A 209 5.11 6.26 14.35
CA LEU A 209 4.30 5.08 14.06
C LEU A 209 5.19 3.91 13.62
N VAL A 210 6.16 4.16 12.73
CA VAL A 210 7.14 3.17 12.29
C VAL A 210 7.98 2.66 13.45
N GLU A 211 8.50 3.54 14.31
CA GLU A 211 9.29 3.16 15.48
C GLU A 211 8.51 2.21 16.41
N LYS A 212 7.21 2.43 16.58
CA LYS A 212 6.37 1.56 17.39
C LYS A 212 6.25 0.17 16.79
N VAL A 213 6.06 0.07 15.48
CA VAL A 213 5.98 -1.22 14.78
C VAL A 213 7.32 -1.93 14.77
N VAL A 214 8.42 -1.21 14.58
CA VAL A 214 9.78 -1.75 14.66
C VAL A 214 10.07 -2.36 16.04
N ARG A 215 9.69 -1.66 17.12
CA ARG A 215 9.81 -2.22 18.48
C ARG A 215 8.99 -3.49 18.64
N LEU A 216 7.72 -3.47 18.17
CA LEU A 216 6.83 -4.62 18.25
C LEU A 216 7.39 -5.82 17.48
N ALA A 217 7.92 -5.62 16.28
CA ALA A 217 8.53 -6.68 15.49
C ALA A 217 9.75 -7.29 16.21
N LYS A 218 10.62 -6.47 16.78
CA LYS A 218 11.78 -6.93 17.54
C LYS A 218 11.40 -7.74 18.79
N GLU A 219 10.40 -7.29 19.56
CA GLU A 219 9.88 -8.04 20.71
C GLU A 219 9.30 -9.41 20.32
N LEU A 220 8.76 -9.51 19.08
CA LEU A 220 8.26 -10.76 18.51
C LEU A 220 9.34 -11.57 17.77
N GLY A 221 10.61 -11.16 17.85
CA GLY A 221 11.73 -11.87 17.22
C GLY A 221 11.82 -11.71 15.70
N ARG A 222 11.13 -10.71 15.10
CA ARG A 222 11.19 -10.43 13.68
C ARG A 222 12.18 -9.30 13.37
N GLU A 223 13.05 -9.54 12.41
CA GLU A 223 13.95 -8.52 11.87
C GLU A 223 13.22 -7.59 10.89
N ILE A 224 13.76 -6.39 10.77
CA ILE A 224 13.26 -5.38 9.84
C ILE A 224 14.10 -5.44 8.56
N ALA A 225 13.44 -5.70 7.44
CA ALA A 225 14.11 -5.76 6.15
C ALA A 225 14.65 -4.39 5.73
N THR A 226 15.89 -4.35 5.27
CA THR A 226 16.45 -3.20 4.57
C THR A 226 15.79 -3.03 3.19
N PRO A 227 15.94 -1.86 2.54
CA PRO A 227 15.45 -1.69 1.17
C PRO A 227 16.01 -2.70 0.17
N ALA A 228 17.26 -3.15 0.36
CA ALA A 228 17.88 -4.18 -0.48
C ALA A 228 17.19 -5.54 -0.30
N GLU A 229 16.96 -5.96 0.94
CA GLU A 229 16.24 -7.19 1.28
C GLU A 229 14.77 -7.11 0.83
N ALA A 230 14.12 -5.96 0.98
CA ALA A 230 12.76 -5.75 0.51
C ALA A 230 12.64 -5.95 -1.01
N ARG A 231 13.64 -5.49 -1.80
CA ARG A 231 13.68 -5.76 -3.25
C ARG A 231 13.75 -7.25 -3.55
N VAL A 232 14.55 -8.00 -2.82
CA VAL A 232 14.64 -9.45 -2.99
C VAL A 232 13.32 -10.13 -2.64
N ILE A 233 12.75 -9.80 -1.47
CA ILE A 233 11.48 -10.36 -0.99
C ILE A 233 10.35 -10.12 -1.98
N LEU A 234 10.27 -8.91 -2.53
CA LEU A 234 9.19 -8.49 -3.44
C LEU A 234 9.49 -8.82 -4.92
N GLY A 235 10.70 -9.28 -5.24
CA GLY A 235 11.13 -9.53 -6.61
C GLY A 235 11.20 -8.26 -7.46
N LEU A 236 11.61 -7.13 -6.86
CA LEU A 236 11.88 -5.88 -7.58
C LEU A 236 13.20 -5.98 -8.34
N LYS A 237 13.35 -5.13 -9.36
CA LYS A 237 14.57 -5.10 -10.20
C LYS A 237 15.62 -4.16 -9.64
#